data_6666fbdf0012b6e24960ef61f1e4df0a
#
_entry.id   6666fbdf0012b6e24960ef61f1e4df0a
#
_cell.length_a   1.000
_cell.length_b   1.000
_cell.length_c   1.000
_cell.angle_alpha   90.00
_cell.angle_beta   90.00
_cell.angle_gamma   90.00
#
_symmetry.space_group_name_H-M   'P 1'
#
loop_
_entity.id
_entity.type
_entity.pdbx_description
1 polymer ?
#
loop_
_entity_poly.entity_id
_entity_poly.type
_entity_poly.pdbx_seq_one_letter_code
_entity_poly.pdbx_strand_id
1 'polypeptide(L)'
;MGAAALAAAGSGLSAGTVTAGTPNLRVGIMSDVHCHHPEAVRRFVRGLEVLRNEKVDAVLLAGDLFTTGTIKELEDVASAWFKIFPNDRRPDGAKVERLFVTGNHDEVDWDWKRFGTYENLRAKTFYYNREATWKRLWDEDYEKIRMKTVKGYTFVLRQWLCRPFNHFDHTVPAEPEVTPAFLEKHGAALRSCGRPFFYVQHEPIDNTVNATWLFGGTKWDNGQTGRGEKERKLFSQYPNAVVLTGHSHDTLTDEMSIWQGGFTAVNCSSGCGYIFTAPGRQNGFNCEDFTRTPAYEMPCFNHTEPRQALVMDVYDDRITFKKLDTANPDVLGPDWVVPLFAGGATVPPSGTPKYDFAARKAASKPPVFAANAKVSVAYVKDGHHRKVGHPGCALDLSETHPQFRVTFPPITTKTSPTRAFDFRVVCEHRTGTIDTVAKEYRVYSPKFCMAECRETEPVTCDFAVSSIPANCKGQIRFVVTPYDCWGNAGTPIASAWVSPEKLN
;
A
#
# COMPACT_ATOMS: atom_id res chain seq x y z
N MET A 1 28.69 -52.75 -9.02
CA MET A 1 28.55 -51.69 -8.04
C MET A 1 27.76 -50.56 -8.70
N GLY A 2 26.48 -50.50 -8.41
CA GLY A 2 25.54 -49.61 -9.07
C GLY A 2 25.49 -48.26 -8.41
N ALA A 3 25.57 -47.19 -9.21
CA ALA A 3 25.28 -45.84 -8.77
C ALA A 3 23.80 -45.56 -9.07
N ALA A 4 23.03 -45.31 -8.00
CA ALA A 4 21.64 -44.89 -8.12
C ALA A 4 21.58 -43.39 -8.37
N ALA A 5 21.03 -42.98 -9.50
CA ALA A 5 20.72 -41.58 -9.82
C ALA A 5 19.39 -41.19 -9.13
N LEU A 6 19.44 -40.23 -8.21
CA LEU A 6 18.25 -39.56 -7.69
C LEU A 6 17.71 -38.61 -8.76
N ALA A 7 16.55 -38.95 -9.30
CA ALA A 7 15.78 -38.02 -10.13
C ALA A 7 15.04 -37.01 -9.23
N ALA A 8 15.41 -35.75 -9.31
CA ALA A 8 14.66 -34.66 -8.69
C ALA A 8 13.39 -34.43 -9.52
N ALA A 9 12.23 -34.76 -8.96
CA ALA A 9 10.94 -34.42 -9.53
C ALA A 9 10.70 -32.89 -9.32
N GLY A 10 10.95 -32.12 -10.35
CA GLY A 10 10.53 -30.73 -10.44
C GLY A 10 9.00 -30.67 -10.61
N SER A 11 8.27 -30.38 -9.55
CA SER A 11 6.86 -30.04 -9.65
C SER A 11 6.70 -28.66 -10.29
N GLY A 12 6.63 -28.64 -11.61
CA GLY A 12 6.16 -27.47 -12.35
C GLY A 12 4.69 -27.25 -11.99
N LEU A 13 4.43 -26.21 -11.20
CA LEU A 13 3.09 -25.66 -11.05
C LEU A 13 2.68 -25.09 -12.42
N SER A 14 1.97 -25.90 -13.22
CA SER A 14 1.23 -25.40 -14.38
C SER A 14 0.23 -24.37 -13.87
N ALA A 15 0.26 -23.16 -14.43
CA ALA A 15 -0.83 -22.22 -14.31
C ALA A 15 -2.07 -22.85 -14.94
N GLY A 16 -2.81 -23.62 -14.14
CA GLY A 16 -4.12 -24.14 -14.53
C GLY A 16 -5.02 -22.95 -14.85
N THR A 17 -5.57 -22.93 -16.04
CA THR A 17 -6.66 -22.04 -16.41
C THR A 17 -7.77 -22.21 -15.39
N VAL A 18 -7.90 -21.24 -14.48
CA VAL A 18 -8.98 -21.19 -13.50
C VAL A 18 -10.26 -21.02 -14.30
N THR A 19 -11.09 -22.05 -14.37
CA THR A 19 -12.44 -21.97 -14.95
C THR A 19 -13.20 -20.90 -14.18
N ALA A 20 -13.60 -19.85 -14.89
CA ALA A 20 -14.30 -18.70 -14.32
C ALA A 20 -15.73 -19.10 -13.93
N GLY A 21 -15.90 -19.66 -12.72
CA GLY A 21 -17.20 -19.78 -12.09
C GLY A 21 -17.74 -18.40 -11.71
N THR A 22 -19.05 -18.28 -11.54
CA THR A 22 -19.64 -17.06 -10.95
C THR A 22 -19.26 -17.01 -9.47
N PRO A 23 -18.73 -15.88 -8.95
CA PRO A 23 -18.43 -15.77 -7.53
C PRO A 23 -19.71 -15.79 -6.68
N ASN A 24 -19.64 -16.37 -5.51
CA ASN A 24 -20.73 -16.35 -4.53
C ASN A 24 -20.96 -14.95 -3.98
N LEU A 25 -19.85 -14.17 -3.88
CA LEU A 25 -19.86 -12.79 -3.40
C LEU A 25 -18.79 -11.99 -4.16
N ARG A 26 -19.14 -10.77 -4.57
CA ARG A 26 -18.20 -9.80 -5.15
C ARG A 26 -18.21 -8.50 -4.37
N VAL A 27 -17.06 -8.07 -3.88
CA VAL A 27 -16.91 -6.83 -3.08
C VAL A 27 -15.91 -5.91 -3.74
N GLY A 28 -16.32 -4.67 -4.00
CA GLY A 28 -15.40 -3.59 -4.35
C GLY A 28 -14.78 -3.01 -3.08
N ILE A 29 -13.49 -2.80 -3.07
CA ILE A 29 -12.75 -2.34 -1.90
C ILE A 29 -11.94 -1.11 -2.27
N MET A 30 -12.10 -0.04 -1.50
CA MET A 30 -11.23 1.14 -1.48
C MET A 30 -10.91 1.51 -0.05
N SER A 31 -9.87 2.30 0.13
CA SER A 31 -9.50 2.92 1.40
C SER A 31 -8.94 4.30 1.15
N ASP A 32 -8.83 5.12 2.18
CA ASP A 32 -8.08 6.38 2.13
C ASP A 32 -8.53 7.25 0.95
N VAL A 33 -9.84 7.46 0.84
CA VAL A 33 -10.44 8.24 -0.27
C VAL A 33 -10.37 9.74 -0.02
N HIS A 34 -10.19 10.18 1.22
CA HIS A 34 -9.87 11.54 1.62
C HIS A 34 -10.69 12.63 0.91
N CYS A 35 -12.01 12.49 0.94
CA CYS A 35 -12.94 13.44 0.31
C CYS A 35 -12.97 14.79 1.07
N HIS A 36 -12.07 15.73 0.75
CA HIS A 36 -11.98 17.03 1.43
C HIS A 36 -12.10 18.25 0.52
N HIS A 37 -12.12 18.03 -0.80
CA HIS A 37 -12.31 19.09 -1.80
C HIS A 37 -12.95 18.51 -3.07
N PRO A 38 -13.52 19.35 -3.97
CA PRO A 38 -14.28 18.88 -5.12
C PRO A 38 -13.54 17.89 -6.04
N GLU A 39 -12.21 18.03 -6.18
CA GLU A 39 -11.42 17.09 -6.97
C GLU A 39 -11.33 15.72 -6.30
N ALA A 40 -11.11 15.66 -4.99
CA ALA A 40 -11.11 14.39 -4.25
C ALA A 40 -12.47 13.67 -4.35
N VAL A 41 -13.57 14.43 -4.25
CA VAL A 41 -14.93 13.88 -4.47
C VAL A 41 -15.10 13.34 -5.89
N ARG A 42 -14.61 14.04 -6.93
CA ARG A 42 -14.63 13.52 -8.31
C ARG A 42 -13.85 12.22 -8.46
N ARG A 43 -12.69 12.12 -7.80
CA ARG A 43 -11.87 10.89 -7.78
C ARG A 43 -12.61 9.74 -7.13
N PHE A 44 -13.25 9.99 -6.00
CA PHE A 44 -14.06 8.99 -5.31
C PHE A 44 -15.25 8.54 -6.16
N VAL A 45 -15.99 9.47 -6.77
CA VAL A 45 -17.06 9.17 -7.73
C VAL A 45 -16.54 8.25 -8.85
N ARG A 46 -15.39 8.56 -9.44
CA ARG A 46 -14.77 7.72 -10.47
C ARG A 46 -14.46 6.31 -9.98
N GLY A 47 -13.92 6.19 -8.76
CA GLY A 47 -13.70 4.87 -8.14
C GLY A 47 -14.98 4.07 -7.97
N LEU A 48 -16.04 4.70 -7.47
CA LEU A 48 -17.37 4.07 -7.34
C LEU A 48 -17.95 3.65 -8.70
N GLU A 49 -17.77 4.46 -9.76
CA GLU A 49 -18.19 4.09 -11.13
C GLU A 49 -17.49 2.83 -11.63
N VAL A 50 -16.17 2.72 -11.40
CA VAL A 50 -15.40 1.52 -11.74
C VAL A 50 -15.96 0.30 -11.00
N LEU A 51 -16.15 0.40 -9.68
CA LEU A 51 -16.70 -0.69 -8.89
C LEU A 51 -18.13 -1.05 -9.28
N ARG A 52 -18.97 -0.07 -9.63
CA ARG A 52 -20.32 -0.32 -10.17
C ARG A 52 -20.27 -1.14 -11.47
N ASN A 53 -19.34 -0.81 -12.35
CA ASN A 53 -19.16 -1.52 -13.62
C ASN A 53 -18.65 -2.96 -13.43
N GLU A 54 -17.90 -3.21 -12.35
CA GLU A 54 -17.51 -4.56 -11.91
C GLU A 54 -18.69 -5.36 -11.31
N LYS A 55 -19.87 -4.75 -11.18
CA LYS A 55 -21.11 -5.37 -10.68
C LYS A 55 -21.00 -5.91 -9.25
N VAL A 56 -20.39 -5.13 -8.36
CA VAL A 56 -20.18 -5.53 -6.97
C VAL A 56 -21.50 -5.68 -6.18
N ASP A 57 -21.53 -6.59 -5.22
CA ASP A 57 -22.65 -6.81 -4.29
C ASP A 57 -22.53 -5.93 -3.04
N ALA A 58 -21.31 -5.48 -2.74
CA ALA A 58 -21.01 -4.56 -1.66
C ALA A 58 -19.82 -3.67 -2.04
N VAL A 59 -19.73 -2.50 -1.42
CA VAL A 59 -18.52 -1.66 -1.42
C VAL A 59 -18.02 -1.54 0.00
N LEU A 60 -16.74 -1.84 0.18
CA LEU A 60 -16.00 -1.72 1.42
C LEU A 60 -15.10 -0.49 1.34
N LEU A 61 -15.21 0.40 2.35
CA LEU A 61 -14.30 1.51 2.57
C LEU A 61 -13.55 1.29 3.89
N ALA A 62 -12.24 1.06 3.79
CA ALA A 62 -11.40 0.67 4.93
C ALA A 62 -10.82 1.88 5.70
N GLY A 63 -11.62 2.93 5.86
CA GLY A 63 -11.30 4.13 6.64
C GLY A 63 -10.75 5.29 5.80
N ASP A 64 -10.53 6.41 6.47
CA ASP A 64 -10.14 7.70 5.88
C ASP A 64 -11.04 8.09 4.71
N LEU A 65 -12.34 8.17 5.01
CA LEU A 65 -13.39 8.57 4.05
C LEU A 65 -13.23 10.04 3.68
N PHE A 66 -12.78 10.85 4.63
CA PHE A 66 -12.52 12.28 4.47
C PHE A 66 -11.23 12.66 5.21
N THR A 67 -10.79 13.93 5.16
CA THR A 67 -9.43 14.30 5.58
C THR A 67 -9.40 15.05 6.90
N THR A 68 -10.44 15.84 7.19
CA THR A 68 -10.35 16.84 8.24
C THR A 68 -11.39 16.67 9.33
N GLY A 69 -12.06 15.53 9.38
CA GLY A 69 -13.00 15.16 10.42
C GLY A 69 -14.29 15.98 10.42
N THR A 70 -14.66 16.67 9.33
CA THR A 70 -15.87 17.48 9.32
C THR A 70 -17.11 16.74 8.87
N ILE A 71 -18.28 17.13 9.45
CA ILE A 71 -19.60 16.63 9.02
C ILE A 71 -19.82 16.90 7.53
N LYS A 72 -19.40 18.07 7.04
CA LYS A 72 -19.58 18.46 5.64
C LYS A 72 -18.85 17.53 4.67
N GLU A 73 -17.66 17.09 5.01
CA GLU A 73 -16.91 16.14 4.17
C GLU A 73 -17.61 14.78 4.13
N LEU A 74 -18.17 14.30 5.24
CA LEU A 74 -18.97 13.06 5.23
C LEU A 74 -20.26 13.21 4.42
N GLU A 75 -20.89 14.39 4.42
CA GLU A 75 -22.03 14.69 3.52
C GLU A 75 -21.65 14.63 2.05
N ASP A 76 -20.43 15.06 1.70
CA ASP A 76 -19.90 14.95 0.34
C ASP A 76 -19.65 13.49 -0.06
N VAL A 77 -19.15 12.67 0.85
CA VAL A 77 -19.01 11.21 0.67
C VAL A 77 -20.38 10.57 0.44
N ALA A 78 -21.38 10.90 1.27
CA ALA A 78 -22.73 10.37 1.14
C ALA A 78 -23.38 10.80 -0.19
N SER A 79 -23.20 12.07 -0.57
CA SER A 79 -23.71 12.58 -1.86
C SER A 79 -23.08 11.85 -3.05
N ALA A 80 -21.76 11.59 -3.01
CA ALA A 80 -21.07 10.83 -4.03
C ALA A 80 -21.57 9.38 -4.11
N TRP A 81 -21.79 8.74 -2.96
CA TRP A 81 -22.34 7.39 -2.89
C TRP A 81 -23.71 7.31 -3.55
N PHE A 82 -24.68 8.12 -3.10
CA PHE A 82 -26.04 8.09 -3.61
C PHE A 82 -26.18 8.56 -5.06
N LYS A 83 -25.23 9.33 -5.57
CA LYS A 83 -25.12 9.65 -7.00
C LYS A 83 -24.85 8.38 -7.84
N ILE A 84 -24.03 7.46 -7.36
CA ILE A 84 -23.60 6.26 -8.09
C ILE A 84 -24.50 5.04 -7.79
N PHE A 85 -24.95 4.93 -6.54
CA PHE A 85 -25.83 3.87 -6.04
C PHE A 85 -27.11 4.46 -5.43
N PRO A 86 -28.03 5.01 -6.25
CA PRO A 86 -29.30 5.54 -5.73
C PRO A 86 -30.05 4.44 -4.96
N ASN A 87 -30.51 4.76 -3.74
CA ASN A 87 -31.18 3.80 -2.86
C ASN A 87 -30.36 2.51 -2.64
N ASP A 88 -29.02 2.63 -2.60
CA ASP A 88 -28.10 1.50 -2.46
C ASP A 88 -28.26 0.43 -3.56
N ARG A 89 -28.52 0.86 -4.81
CA ARG A 89 -28.74 -0.06 -5.93
C ARG A 89 -27.90 0.29 -7.15
N ARG A 90 -27.53 -0.76 -7.88
CA ARG A 90 -26.99 -0.64 -9.22
C ARG A 90 -28.13 -0.35 -10.23
N PRO A 91 -27.78 0.07 -11.46
CA PRO A 91 -28.77 0.29 -12.52
C PRO A 91 -29.60 -0.95 -12.89
N ASP A 92 -29.07 -2.16 -12.67
CA ASP A 92 -29.79 -3.43 -12.87
C ASP A 92 -30.75 -3.77 -11.71
N GLY A 93 -30.89 -2.87 -10.74
CA GLY A 93 -31.76 -3.04 -9.57
C GLY A 93 -31.18 -3.84 -8.42
N ALA A 94 -30.01 -4.46 -8.59
CA ALA A 94 -29.39 -5.24 -7.52
C ALA A 94 -28.91 -4.33 -6.39
N LYS A 95 -29.14 -4.77 -5.14
CA LYS A 95 -28.68 -4.06 -3.94
C LYS A 95 -27.15 -4.08 -3.85
N VAL A 96 -26.58 -3.00 -3.36
CA VAL A 96 -25.16 -2.87 -3.03
C VAL A 96 -25.04 -2.51 -1.54
N GLU A 97 -24.43 -3.37 -0.76
CA GLU A 97 -24.25 -3.15 0.68
C GLU A 97 -23.09 -2.21 0.95
N ARG A 98 -23.25 -1.34 1.96
CA ARG A 98 -22.19 -0.48 2.48
C ARG A 98 -21.45 -1.20 3.59
N LEU A 99 -20.13 -1.31 3.46
CA LEU A 99 -19.23 -1.92 4.45
C LEU A 99 -18.17 -0.86 4.84
N PHE A 100 -18.64 0.23 5.47
CA PHE A 100 -17.81 1.39 5.74
C PHE A 100 -17.32 1.37 7.19
N VAL A 101 -16.03 1.64 7.35
CA VAL A 101 -15.39 1.95 8.63
C VAL A 101 -14.74 3.32 8.56
N THR A 102 -14.52 3.95 9.71
CA THR A 102 -13.79 5.21 9.82
C THR A 102 -12.30 4.96 10.00
N GLY A 103 -11.48 5.94 9.62
CA GLY A 103 -10.04 6.01 9.88
C GLY A 103 -9.69 7.20 10.78
N ASN A 104 -8.40 7.43 10.97
CA ASN A 104 -7.93 8.49 11.88
C ASN A 104 -8.28 9.89 11.39
N HIS A 105 -8.31 10.12 10.08
CA HIS A 105 -8.70 11.40 9.51
C HIS A 105 -10.19 11.71 9.64
N ASP A 106 -11.03 10.69 9.77
CA ASP A 106 -12.47 10.85 9.93
C ASP A 106 -12.87 11.36 11.31
N GLU A 107 -12.05 11.07 12.32
CA GLU A 107 -12.38 11.31 13.73
C GLU A 107 -11.70 12.55 14.30
N VAL A 108 -10.62 13.07 13.66
CA VAL A 108 -9.76 14.10 14.23
C VAL A 108 -9.49 15.21 13.24
N ASP A 109 -9.76 16.44 13.63
CA ASP A 109 -9.28 17.60 12.87
C ASP A 109 -7.89 18.02 13.32
N TRP A 110 -6.94 17.93 12.41
CA TRP A 110 -5.56 18.34 12.63
C TRP A 110 -5.37 19.85 12.69
N ASP A 111 -6.28 20.63 12.10
CA ASP A 111 -6.27 22.09 12.12
C ASP A 111 -7.50 22.66 12.83
N TRP A 112 -7.63 22.34 14.12
CA TRP A 112 -8.73 22.83 14.95
C TRP A 112 -8.84 24.35 15.00
N LYS A 113 -7.72 25.08 14.81
CA LYS A 113 -7.69 26.56 14.83
C LYS A 113 -8.57 27.19 13.76
N ARG A 114 -8.81 26.49 12.64
CA ARG A 114 -9.70 26.96 11.57
C ARG A 114 -11.15 27.14 12.02
N PHE A 115 -11.58 26.51 13.12
CA PHE A 115 -12.93 26.67 13.65
C PHE A 115 -13.09 27.91 14.52
N GLY A 116 -11.99 28.55 14.92
CA GLY A 116 -11.97 29.77 15.73
C GLY A 116 -12.35 29.55 17.20
N THR A 117 -13.38 28.76 17.47
CA THR A 117 -13.83 28.44 18.83
C THR A 117 -14.02 26.96 19.03
N TYR A 118 -13.96 26.50 20.28
CA TYR A 118 -14.19 25.11 20.65
C TYR A 118 -15.65 24.69 20.45
N GLU A 119 -16.58 25.61 20.61
CA GLU A 119 -18.00 25.37 20.31
C GLU A 119 -18.20 25.08 18.81
N ASN A 120 -17.61 25.87 17.93
CA ASN A 120 -17.65 25.63 16.49
C ASN A 120 -17.00 24.31 16.10
N LEU A 121 -15.87 23.94 16.74
CA LEU A 121 -15.23 22.65 16.54
C LEU A 121 -16.22 21.53 16.84
N ARG A 122 -16.80 21.51 18.03
CA ARG A 122 -17.79 20.48 18.45
C ARG A 122 -18.99 20.43 17.52
N ALA A 123 -19.51 21.57 17.09
CA ALA A 123 -20.69 21.61 16.22
C ALA A 123 -20.44 21.10 14.79
N LYS A 124 -19.20 21.18 14.27
CA LYS A 124 -18.89 20.93 12.86
C LYS A 124 -18.11 19.66 12.62
N THR A 125 -17.57 19.00 13.65
CA THR A 125 -16.80 17.79 13.47
C THR A 125 -17.61 16.52 13.68
N PHE A 126 -17.27 15.50 12.93
CA PHE A 126 -17.93 14.21 12.97
C PHE A 126 -17.76 13.54 14.35
N TYR A 127 -16.57 13.59 14.93
CA TYR A 127 -16.26 12.94 16.20
C TYR A 127 -17.28 13.25 17.32
N TYR A 128 -17.67 14.51 17.47
CA TYR A 128 -18.65 14.89 18.51
C TYR A 128 -20.11 14.64 18.12
N ASN A 129 -20.39 14.29 16.87
CA ASN A 129 -21.75 14.14 16.32
C ASN A 129 -21.94 12.81 15.55
N ARG A 130 -21.05 11.83 15.76
CA ARG A 130 -20.95 10.66 14.91
C ARG A 130 -22.22 9.80 14.89
N GLU A 131 -22.87 9.56 16.03
CA GLU A 131 -24.10 8.77 16.09
C GLU A 131 -25.23 9.44 15.29
N ALA A 132 -25.47 10.72 15.54
CA ALA A 132 -26.54 11.47 14.88
C ALA A 132 -26.26 11.66 13.39
N THR A 133 -24.99 11.98 13.02
CA THR A 133 -24.60 12.21 11.64
C THR A 133 -24.63 10.92 10.84
N TRP A 134 -24.10 9.84 11.40
CA TRP A 134 -24.10 8.53 10.73
C TRP A 134 -25.53 8.04 10.48
N LYS A 135 -26.39 8.11 11.50
CA LYS A 135 -27.81 7.76 11.38
C LYS A 135 -28.53 8.58 10.32
N ARG A 136 -28.31 9.89 10.31
CA ARG A 136 -28.93 10.80 9.34
C ARG A 136 -28.52 10.50 7.90
N LEU A 137 -27.23 10.22 7.67
CA LEU A 137 -26.70 10.05 6.32
C LEU A 137 -26.89 8.65 5.75
N TRP A 138 -26.76 7.63 6.63
CA TRP A 138 -26.75 6.24 6.19
C TRP A 138 -27.99 5.44 6.60
N ASP A 139 -28.87 6.00 7.43
CA ASP A 139 -29.97 5.28 8.09
C ASP A 139 -29.50 4.02 8.84
N GLU A 140 -28.30 4.07 9.41
CA GLU A 140 -27.67 3.02 10.18
C GLU A 140 -27.20 3.58 11.53
N ASP A 141 -27.23 2.77 12.58
CA ASP A 141 -26.67 3.16 13.88
C ASP A 141 -25.13 3.12 13.81
N TYR A 142 -24.47 4.09 14.44
CA TYR A 142 -23.03 4.10 14.59
C TYR A 142 -22.63 3.20 15.75
N GLU A 143 -21.92 2.14 15.43
CA GLU A 143 -21.39 1.19 16.42
C GLU A 143 -19.88 1.08 16.26
N LYS A 144 -19.14 1.10 17.38
CA LYS A 144 -17.67 0.98 17.37
C LYS A 144 -17.18 -0.30 16.73
N ILE A 145 -17.93 -1.37 16.83
CA ILE A 145 -17.72 -2.64 16.15
C ILE A 145 -19.06 -3.33 15.92
N ARG A 146 -19.30 -3.77 14.70
CA ARG A 146 -20.56 -4.42 14.32
C ARG A 146 -20.34 -5.52 13.31
N MET A 147 -21.32 -6.41 13.17
CA MET A 147 -21.36 -7.41 12.11
C MET A 147 -22.39 -7.03 11.04
N LYS A 148 -22.02 -7.21 9.77
CA LYS A 148 -22.93 -7.26 8.63
C LYS A 148 -22.79 -8.57 7.89
N THR A 149 -23.88 -9.08 7.34
CA THR A 149 -23.85 -10.27 6.49
C THR A 149 -24.25 -9.92 5.07
N VAL A 150 -23.41 -10.25 4.10
CA VAL A 150 -23.67 -10.06 2.68
C VAL A 150 -23.60 -11.43 1.99
N LYS A 151 -24.68 -11.87 1.37
CA LYS A 151 -24.78 -13.18 0.71
C LYS A 151 -24.25 -14.36 1.56
N GLY A 152 -24.49 -14.30 2.88
CA GLY A 152 -24.09 -15.34 3.84
C GLY A 152 -22.65 -15.28 4.31
N TYR A 153 -21.89 -14.26 3.92
CA TYR A 153 -20.53 -13.97 4.43
C TYR A 153 -20.55 -12.88 5.47
N THR A 154 -19.84 -13.09 6.56
CA THR A 154 -19.81 -12.16 7.71
C THR A 154 -18.67 -11.15 7.54
N PHE A 155 -19.01 -9.87 7.70
CA PHE A 155 -18.09 -8.74 7.79
C PHE A 155 -18.16 -8.18 9.20
N VAL A 156 -17.03 -8.10 9.87
CA VAL A 156 -16.86 -7.41 11.16
C VAL A 156 -16.25 -6.06 10.84
N LEU A 157 -17.00 -4.99 11.13
CA LEU A 157 -16.64 -3.62 10.81
C LEU A 157 -16.26 -2.90 12.10
N ARG A 158 -14.98 -2.58 12.28
CA ARG A 158 -14.44 -1.85 13.42
C ARG A 158 -14.13 -0.42 13.02
N GLN A 159 -14.83 0.54 13.61
CA GLN A 159 -14.56 1.95 13.45
C GLN A 159 -13.21 2.33 14.05
N TRP A 160 -12.63 3.42 13.60
CA TRP A 160 -11.47 3.98 14.27
C TRP A 160 -11.81 4.29 15.71
N LEU A 161 -11.01 3.82 16.64
CA LEU A 161 -11.15 4.15 18.04
C LEU A 161 -10.29 5.37 18.30
N CYS A 162 -10.95 6.50 18.54
CA CYS A 162 -10.25 7.72 18.83
C CYS A 162 -9.41 7.53 20.10
N ARG A 163 -8.13 7.49 19.93
CA ARG A 163 -7.24 7.85 21.00
C ARG A 163 -7.21 9.36 21.06
N PRO A 164 -7.03 9.98 22.20
CA PRO A 164 -6.84 11.40 22.29
C PRO A 164 -5.49 11.80 21.68
N PHE A 165 -5.35 11.60 20.35
CA PHE A 165 -4.46 12.41 19.55
C PHE A 165 -4.91 13.87 19.58
N ASN A 166 -6.06 14.12 20.16
CA ASN A 166 -6.54 15.44 20.43
C ASN A 166 -5.63 16.10 21.44
N HIS A 167 -4.54 16.63 20.94
CA HIS A 167 -3.76 17.64 21.63
C HIS A 167 -4.62 18.81 22.15
N PHE A 168 -5.93 18.78 21.92
CA PHE A 168 -6.86 19.88 22.17
C PHE A 168 -7.86 19.59 23.27
N ASP A 169 -8.31 18.35 23.43
CA ASP A 169 -9.23 17.99 24.51
C ASP A 169 -8.67 16.83 25.35
N HIS A 170 -7.74 17.16 26.22
CA HIS A 170 -7.19 16.22 27.21
C HIS A 170 -8.24 15.68 28.19
N THR A 171 -9.49 16.18 28.12
CA THR A 171 -10.59 15.73 28.96
C THR A 171 -11.33 14.52 28.37
N VAL A 172 -11.13 14.21 27.09
CA VAL A 172 -11.74 13.04 26.45
C VAL A 172 -10.88 11.81 26.76
N PRO A 173 -11.42 10.82 27.47
CA PRO A 173 -10.69 9.60 27.78
C PRO A 173 -10.42 8.80 26.52
N ALA A 174 -9.30 8.08 26.50
CA ALA A 174 -9.01 7.11 25.44
C ALA A 174 -10.14 6.08 25.33
N GLU A 175 -10.61 5.83 24.12
CA GLU A 175 -11.60 4.79 23.91
C GLU A 175 -10.97 3.40 24.11
N PRO A 176 -11.65 2.51 24.85
CA PRO A 176 -11.13 1.16 25.08
C PRO A 176 -11.13 0.36 23.77
N GLU A 177 -10.12 -0.50 23.59
CA GLU A 177 -10.10 -1.46 22.51
C GLU A 177 -11.29 -2.43 22.62
N VAL A 178 -12.04 -2.58 21.52
CA VAL A 178 -13.29 -3.36 21.50
C VAL A 178 -13.14 -4.75 20.90
N THR A 179 -12.09 -4.98 20.11
CA THR A 179 -11.86 -6.22 19.36
C THR A 179 -11.75 -7.46 20.25
N PRO A 180 -10.97 -7.43 21.36
CA PRO A 180 -10.87 -8.61 22.23
C PRO A 180 -12.22 -9.04 22.82
N ALA A 181 -12.98 -8.10 23.39
CA ALA A 181 -14.28 -8.40 23.97
C ALA A 181 -15.30 -8.85 22.92
N PHE A 182 -15.24 -8.27 21.70
CA PHE A 182 -16.08 -8.69 20.60
C PHE A 182 -15.76 -10.14 20.16
N LEU A 183 -14.49 -10.49 20.01
CA LEU A 183 -14.08 -11.82 19.62
C LEU A 183 -14.27 -12.85 20.73
N GLU A 184 -14.20 -12.46 22.00
CA GLU A 184 -14.60 -13.32 23.13
C GLU A 184 -16.07 -13.72 23.00
N LYS A 185 -16.95 -12.79 22.68
CA LYS A 185 -18.40 -13.01 22.56
C LYS A 185 -18.78 -13.78 21.29
N HIS A 186 -18.17 -13.45 20.14
CA HIS A 186 -18.60 -13.92 18.82
C HIS A 186 -17.62 -14.88 18.15
N GLY A 187 -16.41 -14.99 18.65
CA GLY A 187 -15.32 -15.68 17.98
C GLY A 187 -15.52 -17.17 17.76
N ALA A 188 -16.22 -17.85 18.70
CA ALA A 188 -16.56 -19.27 18.52
C ALA A 188 -17.45 -19.46 17.27
N ALA A 189 -18.48 -18.64 17.10
CA ALA A 189 -19.36 -18.68 15.93
C ALA A 189 -18.61 -18.32 14.64
N LEU A 190 -17.72 -17.32 14.68
CA LEU A 190 -16.91 -16.93 13.52
C LEU A 190 -15.96 -18.05 13.08
N ARG A 191 -15.32 -18.77 14.02
CA ARG A 191 -14.46 -19.93 13.69
C ARG A 191 -15.22 -21.11 13.11
N SER A 192 -16.44 -21.34 13.56
CA SER A 192 -17.24 -22.53 13.20
C SER A 192 -18.22 -22.29 12.04
N CYS A 193 -18.26 -21.10 11.45
CA CYS A 193 -19.22 -20.76 10.39
C CYS A 193 -19.02 -21.53 9.07
N GLY A 194 -17.92 -22.26 8.93
CA GLY A 194 -17.61 -23.05 7.73
C GLY A 194 -17.20 -22.22 6.50
N ARG A 195 -16.99 -20.92 6.69
CA ARG A 195 -16.68 -19.93 5.63
C ARG A 195 -15.61 -18.95 6.11
N PRO A 196 -14.92 -18.24 5.21
CA PRO A 196 -14.13 -17.08 5.61
C PRO A 196 -15.03 -15.98 6.17
N PHE A 197 -14.52 -15.24 7.14
CA PHE A 197 -15.10 -13.97 7.55
C PHE A 197 -14.09 -12.84 7.31
N PHE A 198 -14.61 -11.63 7.12
CA PHE A 198 -13.83 -10.47 6.78
C PHE A 198 -13.85 -9.49 7.95
N TYR A 199 -12.67 -9.18 8.47
CA TYR A 199 -12.50 -8.19 9.53
C TYR A 199 -11.94 -6.92 8.91
N VAL A 200 -12.61 -5.81 9.12
CA VAL A 200 -12.27 -4.52 8.51
C VAL A 200 -11.92 -3.53 9.62
N GLN A 201 -10.73 -3.00 9.55
CA GLN A 201 -10.26 -1.90 10.38
C GLN A 201 -9.33 -1.01 9.55
N HIS A 202 -9.10 0.22 10.01
CA HIS A 202 -8.27 1.14 9.24
C HIS A 202 -6.78 0.84 9.39
N GLU A 203 -6.27 0.72 10.64
CA GLU A 203 -4.85 0.45 10.85
C GLU A 203 -4.46 -0.98 10.48
N PRO A 204 -3.31 -1.17 9.81
CA PRO A 204 -2.77 -2.51 9.60
C PRO A 204 -2.27 -3.15 10.90
N ILE A 205 -2.39 -4.47 10.98
CA ILE A 205 -1.85 -5.25 12.10
C ILE A 205 -0.33 -5.33 11.95
N ASP A 206 0.38 -5.14 13.05
CA ASP A 206 1.84 -5.13 13.11
C ASP A 206 2.47 -6.42 12.56
N ASN A 207 3.57 -6.27 11.82
CA ASN A 207 4.28 -7.39 11.20
C ASN A 207 3.41 -8.28 10.30
N THR A 208 2.50 -7.66 9.54
CA THR A 208 1.70 -8.32 8.50
C THR A 208 2.02 -7.73 7.13
N VAL A 209 1.15 -6.89 6.56
CA VAL A 209 1.37 -6.27 5.25
C VAL A 209 2.48 -5.22 5.29
N ASN A 210 2.87 -4.69 4.13
CA ASN A 210 3.86 -3.62 3.97
C ASN A 210 3.55 -2.38 4.82
N ALA A 211 4.59 -1.63 5.14
CA ALA A 211 4.56 -0.40 5.94
C ALA A 211 4.00 -0.53 7.37
N THR A 212 3.74 -1.74 7.88
CA THR A 212 3.23 -1.94 9.25
C THR A 212 4.19 -1.47 10.33
N TRP A 213 5.49 -1.50 10.06
CA TRP A 213 6.52 -0.96 10.96
C TRP A 213 6.42 0.56 11.14
N LEU A 214 5.86 1.28 10.16
CA LEU A 214 5.64 2.72 10.22
C LEU A 214 4.23 3.07 10.70
N PHE A 215 3.24 2.34 10.22
CA PHE A 215 1.82 2.64 10.40
C PHE A 215 1.06 1.58 11.23
N GLY A 216 1.72 0.51 11.64
CA GLY A 216 1.13 -0.50 12.52
C GLY A 216 0.93 0.01 13.94
N GLY A 217 -0.04 -0.56 14.65
CA GLY A 217 -0.52 -0.08 15.94
C GLY A 217 0.51 0.10 17.06
N THR A 218 1.74 -0.39 16.90
CA THR A 218 2.79 -0.28 17.92
C THR A 218 3.55 1.05 17.90
N LYS A 219 3.75 1.68 16.74
CA LYS A 219 4.50 2.94 16.66
C LYS A 219 3.66 4.18 16.92
N TRP A 220 2.40 4.15 16.52
CA TRP A 220 1.45 5.23 16.78
C TRP A 220 0.95 5.24 18.22
N ASP A 221 1.25 4.19 18.97
CA ASP A 221 0.79 3.95 20.33
C ASP A 221 1.63 4.69 21.40
N ASN A 222 2.51 5.63 21.01
CA ASN A 222 3.38 6.37 21.92
C ASN A 222 4.11 5.47 22.97
N GLY A 223 4.50 4.25 22.56
CA GLY A 223 5.17 3.30 23.43
C GLY A 223 4.27 2.40 24.25
N GLN A 224 2.97 2.36 24.00
CA GLN A 224 2.12 1.29 24.51
C GLN A 224 2.42 0.01 23.71
N THR A 225 3.56 -0.55 24.03
CA THR A 225 4.15 -1.69 23.36
C THR A 225 3.23 -2.91 23.38
N GLY A 226 3.10 -3.54 22.22
CA GLY A 226 2.52 -4.88 22.10
C GLY A 226 1.06 -4.96 21.67
N ARG A 227 0.42 -3.86 21.24
CA ARG A 227 -0.94 -3.95 20.69
C ARG A 227 -0.95 -4.74 19.39
N GLY A 228 -0.11 -4.40 18.43
CA GLY A 228 -0.06 -5.08 17.14
C GLY A 228 0.35 -6.54 17.29
N GLU A 229 1.26 -6.88 18.20
CA GLU A 229 1.58 -8.27 18.50
C GLU A 229 0.40 -9.00 19.17
N LYS A 230 -0.31 -8.33 20.08
CA LYS A 230 -1.52 -8.89 20.72
C LYS A 230 -2.60 -9.14 19.68
N GLU A 231 -2.87 -8.19 18.79
CA GLU A 231 -3.84 -8.36 17.70
C GLU A 231 -3.41 -9.50 16.77
N ARG A 232 -2.15 -9.56 16.36
CA ARG A 232 -1.65 -10.65 15.52
C ARG A 232 -1.82 -12.01 16.19
N LYS A 233 -1.49 -12.14 17.47
CA LYS A 233 -1.73 -13.37 18.25
C LYS A 233 -3.21 -13.71 18.35
N LEU A 234 -4.06 -12.71 18.54
CA LEU A 234 -5.51 -12.87 18.62
C LEU A 234 -6.07 -13.42 17.30
N PHE A 235 -5.75 -12.77 16.17
CA PHE A 235 -6.24 -13.19 14.86
C PHE A 235 -5.62 -14.51 14.39
N SER A 236 -4.44 -14.89 14.86
CA SER A 236 -3.83 -16.19 14.55
C SER A 236 -4.65 -17.38 15.08
N GLN A 237 -5.64 -17.15 15.93
CA GLN A 237 -6.62 -18.16 16.37
C GLN A 237 -7.79 -18.32 15.39
N TYR A 238 -7.81 -17.51 14.30
CA TYR A 238 -8.89 -17.49 13.31
C TYR A 238 -8.32 -17.73 11.90
N PRO A 239 -7.97 -18.98 11.54
CA PRO A 239 -7.38 -19.28 10.23
C PRO A 239 -8.31 -18.96 9.05
N ASN A 240 -9.61 -18.77 9.31
CA ASN A 240 -10.61 -18.32 8.34
C ASN A 240 -10.82 -16.80 8.32
N ALA A 241 -10.01 -16.01 9.01
CA ALA A 241 -10.08 -14.57 8.97
C ALA A 241 -9.33 -13.98 7.76
N VAL A 242 -9.95 -12.99 7.12
CA VAL A 242 -9.30 -12.06 6.19
C VAL A 242 -9.40 -10.66 6.79
N VAL A 243 -8.27 -10.09 7.16
CA VAL A 243 -8.21 -8.73 7.74
C VAL A 243 -7.88 -7.74 6.62
N LEU A 244 -8.75 -6.76 6.42
CA LEU A 244 -8.69 -5.75 5.38
C LEU A 244 -8.39 -4.40 6.02
N THR A 245 -7.32 -3.72 5.59
CA THR A 245 -6.82 -2.49 6.23
C THR A 245 -6.41 -1.43 5.21
N GLY A 246 -6.44 -0.17 5.60
CA GLY A 246 -5.95 0.98 4.84
C GLY A 246 -4.73 1.64 5.47
N HIS A 247 -4.79 2.96 5.65
CA HIS A 247 -3.89 3.81 6.43
C HIS A 247 -2.46 3.97 5.86
N SER A 248 -1.89 2.92 5.32
CA SER A 248 -0.50 2.96 4.85
C SER A 248 -0.33 3.64 3.49
N HIS A 249 -1.41 3.81 2.72
CA HIS A 249 -1.39 4.29 1.34
C HIS A 249 -0.39 3.54 0.44
N ASP A 250 0.02 2.33 0.81
CA ASP A 250 1.00 1.59 0.04
C ASP A 250 0.36 0.92 -1.18
N THR A 251 1.17 0.64 -2.20
CA THR A 251 0.67 0.23 -3.51
C THR A 251 0.26 -1.24 -3.58
N LEU A 252 -0.81 -1.56 -4.32
CA LEU A 252 -1.23 -2.93 -4.64
C LEU A 252 -0.28 -3.66 -5.62
N THR A 253 0.63 -2.94 -6.25
CA THR A 253 1.67 -3.57 -7.08
C THR A 253 2.81 -4.14 -6.25
N ASP A 254 2.87 -3.78 -4.98
CA ASP A 254 3.79 -4.37 -4.03
C ASP A 254 3.27 -5.74 -3.56
N GLU A 255 4.05 -6.78 -3.78
CA GLU A 255 3.72 -8.13 -3.40
C GLU A 255 3.62 -8.35 -1.88
N MET A 256 4.09 -7.37 -1.08
CA MET A 256 3.93 -7.35 0.38
C MET A 256 2.60 -6.71 0.83
N SER A 257 1.75 -6.26 -0.09
CA SER A 257 0.40 -5.76 0.25
C SER A 257 -0.60 -6.87 0.60
N ILE A 258 -0.20 -8.14 0.49
CA ILE A 258 -0.92 -9.31 1.01
C ILE A 258 0.03 -10.18 1.80
N TRP A 259 -0.41 -10.62 2.97
CA TRP A 259 0.36 -11.46 3.89
C TRP A 259 -0.49 -12.62 4.43
N GLN A 260 0.16 -13.73 4.70
CA GLN A 260 -0.42 -14.88 5.40
C GLN A 260 0.53 -15.41 6.47
N GLY A 261 -0.04 -15.63 7.65
CA GLY A 261 0.58 -16.35 8.75
C GLY A 261 -0.46 -17.24 9.42
N GLY A 262 -0.97 -16.88 10.62
CA GLY A 262 -2.10 -17.56 11.23
C GLY A 262 -3.47 -17.15 10.64
N PHE A 263 -3.51 -16.12 9.82
CA PHE A 263 -4.68 -15.57 9.10
C PHE A 263 -4.19 -14.87 7.83
N THR A 264 -5.11 -14.34 7.02
CA THR A 264 -4.78 -13.53 5.85
C THR A 264 -4.96 -12.04 6.16
N ALA A 265 -3.98 -11.20 5.83
CA ALA A 265 -4.08 -9.74 5.89
C ALA A 265 -3.87 -9.13 4.50
N VAL A 266 -4.64 -8.08 4.17
CA VAL A 266 -4.59 -7.38 2.89
C VAL A 266 -4.61 -5.88 3.13
N ASN A 267 -3.65 -5.17 2.54
CA ASN A 267 -3.65 -3.72 2.44
C ASN A 267 -4.55 -3.30 1.28
N CYS A 268 -5.48 -2.37 1.55
CA CYS A 268 -6.45 -1.88 0.58
C CYS A 268 -5.95 -0.66 -0.23
N SER A 269 -4.71 -0.23 -0.02
CA SER A 269 -4.09 0.91 -0.72
C SER A 269 -4.82 2.25 -0.51
N SER A 270 -4.77 3.15 -1.48
CA SER A 270 -5.40 4.46 -1.41
C SER A 270 -6.16 4.82 -2.69
N GLY A 271 -7.38 5.28 -2.49
CA GLY A 271 -8.24 5.80 -3.56
C GLY A 271 -8.16 7.31 -3.76
N CYS A 272 -7.44 8.06 -2.91
CA CYS A 272 -7.49 9.54 -2.92
C CYS A 272 -6.56 10.19 -3.95
N GLY A 273 -5.61 9.47 -4.48
CA GLY A 273 -4.69 10.00 -5.48
C GLY A 273 -3.33 10.38 -4.93
N TYR A 274 -2.93 9.83 -3.78
CA TYR A 274 -1.52 9.64 -3.50
C TYR A 274 -1.27 8.23 -2.96
N ILE A 275 -0.29 7.58 -3.57
CA ILE A 275 0.25 6.31 -3.13
C ILE A 275 1.60 6.60 -2.50
N PHE A 276 1.77 6.10 -1.30
CA PHE A 276 2.99 6.31 -0.54
C PHE A 276 4.00 5.22 -0.87
N THR A 277 5.21 5.59 -1.25
CA THR A 277 6.29 4.64 -1.51
C THR A 277 7.61 5.20 -1.03
N ALA A 278 8.48 4.33 -0.53
CA ALA A 278 9.83 4.67 -0.13
C ALA A 278 10.83 3.68 -0.74
N PRO A 279 11.97 4.16 -1.29
CA PRO A 279 13.01 3.27 -1.76
C PRO A 279 13.71 2.58 -0.61
N GLY A 280 14.33 1.44 -0.89
CA GLY A 280 15.14 0.70 0.05
C GLY A 280 14.35 -0.15 1.02
N ARG A 281 14.46 -1.46 0.87
CA ARG A 281 13.96 -2.43 1.83
C ARG A 281 15.11 -3.19 2.43
N GLN A 282 15.24 -3.09 3.76
CA GLN A 282 16.11 -3.98 4.50
C GLN A 282 15.31 -5.14 5.06
N ASN A 283 15.97 -6.30 5.09
CA ASN A 283 15.43 -7.52 5.69
C ASN A 283 14.12 -8.05 5.10
N GLY A 284 13.64 -7.48 4.00
CA GLY A 284 12.51 -7.99 3.23
C GLY A 284 11.13 -7.77 3.84
N PHE A 285 11.02 -7.02 4.93
CA PHE A 285 9.73 -6.84 5.60
C PHE A 285 9.17 -5.44 5.49
N ASN A 286 10.01 -4.42 5.49
CA ASN A 286 9.55 -3.05 5.60
C ASN A 286 10.50 -2.13 4.85
N CYS A 287 9.97 -1.01 4.36
CA CYS A 287 10.82 0.08 3.92
C CYS A 287 11.69 0.52 5.10
N GLU A 288 12.95 0.80 4.86
CA GLU A 288 13.80 1.39 5.88
C GLU A 288 13.22 2.72 6.33
N ASP A 289 13.47 3.06 7.59
CA ASP A 289 13.15 4.37 8.11
C ASP A 289 13.94 5.43 7.33
N PHE A 290 13.29 6.03 6.37
CA PHE A 290 13.88 7.04 5.49
C PHE A 290 14.35 8.29 6.24
N THR A 291 13.93 8.47 7.49
CA THR A 291 14.36 9.62 8.31
C THR A 291 15.73 9.41 8.92
N ARG A 292 16.25 8.18 8.92
CA ARG A 292 17.49 7.81 9.61
C ARG A 292 18.64 7.45 8.70
N THR A 293 18.42 7.29 7.40
CA THR A 293 19.49 6.84 6.49
C THR A 293 19.95 7.99 5.60
N PRO A 294 21.16 8.53 5.82
CA PRO A 294 21.70 9.66 5.04
C PRO A 294 21.85 9.37 3.53
N ALA A 295 21.72 8.11 3.11
CA ALA A 295 21.87 7.68 1.73
C ALA A 295 20.66 8.03 0.85
N TYR A 296 19.52 8.43 1.42
CA TYR A 296 18.30 8.67 0.67
C TYR A 296 18.00 10.16 0.56
N GLU A 297 18.34 10.77 -0.55
CA GLU A 297 17.91 12.14 -0.85
C GLU A 297 16.47 12.19 -1.38
N MET A 298 15.83 11.03 -1.64
CA MET A 298 14.44 10.92 -2.05
C MET A 298 13.75 9.78 -1.30
N PRO A 299 13.35 10.00 -0.05
CA PRO A 299 12.85 8.92 0.79
C PRO A 299 11.43 8.46 0.43
N CYS A 300 10.60 9.34 -0.09
CA CYS A 300 9.20 9.03 -0.36
C CYS A 300 8.70 9.70 -1.63
N PHE A 301 7.80 9.02 -2.32
CA PHE A 301 7.03 9.62 -3.40
C PHE A 301 5.56 9.59 -3.07
N ASN A 302 4.91 10.73 -3.22
CA ASN A 302 3.47 10.79 -3.36
C ASN A 302 3.15 10.71 -4.84
N HIS A 303 2.73 9.54 -5.28
CA HIS A 303 2.22 9.38 -6.63
C HIS A 303 0.79 9.88 -6.66
N THR A 304 0.56 10.97 -7.36
CA THR A 304 -0.76 11.60 -7.47
C THR A 304 -1.55 11.11 -8.69
N GLU A 305 -0.93 10.35 -9.58
CA GLU A 305 -1.59 9.81 -10.77
C GLU A 305 -2.43 8.57 -10.48
N PRO A 306 -1.89 7.50 -9.81
CA PRO A 306 -2.62 6.27 -9.60
C PRO A 306 -3.63 6.42 -8.46
N ARG A 307 -4.74 5.69 -8.58
CA ARG A 307 -5.76 5.52 -7.54
C ARG A 307 -6.18 4.09 -7.54
N GLN A 308 -6.03 3.42 -6.42
CA GLN A 308 -6.10 1.98 -6.41
C GLN A 308 -7.35 1.47 -5.69
N ALA A 309 -7.85 0.35 -6.19
CA ALA A 309 -8.98 -0.37 -5.63
C ALA A 309 -8.80 -1.88 -5.84
N LEU A 310 -9.48 -2.67 -5.04
CA LEU A 310 -9.58 -4.12 -5.21
C LEU A 310 -11.00 -4.52 -5.60
N VAL A 311 -11.12 -5.57 -6.39
CA VAL A 311 -12.34 -6.35 -6.48
C VAL A 311 -12.06 -7.73 -5.91
N MET A 312 -12.71 -8.03 -4.79
CA MET A 312 -12.62 -9.30 -4.11
C MET A 312 -13.77 -10.20 -4.55
N ASP A 313 -13.44 -11.35 -5.15
CA ASP A 313 -14.40 -12.40 -5.49
C ASP A 313 -14.21 -13.58 -4.57
N VAL A 314 -15.30 -14.05 -3.96
CA VAL A 314 -15.29 -15.23 -3.08
C VAL A 314 -16.00 -16.37 -3.80
N TYR A 315 -15.29 -17.48 -3.94
CA TYR A 315 -15.77 -18.74 -4.49
C TYR A 315 -15.81 -19.83 -3.40
N ASP A 316 -16.23 -21.02 -3.73
CA ASP A 316 -16.26 -22.14 -2.78
C ASP A 316 -14.86 -22.62 -2.38
N ASP A 317 -13.89 -22.48 -3.28
CA ASP A 317 -12.53 -23.02 -3.16
C ASP A 317 -11.43 -21.95 -3.00
N ARG A 318 -11.77 -20.67 -3.19
CA ARG A 318 -10.79 -19.58 -3.17
C ARG A 318 -11.41 -18.21 -2.99
N ILE A 319 -10.56 -17.25 -2.62
CA ILE A 319 -10.82 -15.82 -2.74
C ILE A 319 -9.83 -15.25 -3.76
N THR A 320 -10.28 -14.39 -4.66
CA THR A 320 -9.41 -13.66 -5.57
C THR A 320 -9.49 -12.16 -5.30
N PHE A 321 -8.38 -11.46 -5.48
CA PHE A 321 -8.30 -10.01 -5.39
C PHE A 321 -7.75 -9.47 -6.70
N LYS A 322 -8.63 -8.92 -7.54
CA LYS A 322 -8.27 -8.18 -8.75
C LYS A 322 -7.84 -6.77 -8.34
N LYS A 323 -6.68 -6.35 -8.78
CA LYS A 323 -6.06 -5.07 -8.45
C LYS A 323 -6.29 -4.07 -9.57
N LEU A 324 -6.88 -2.91 -9.28
CA LEU A 324 -7.27 -1.92 -10.28
C LEU A 324 -6.64 -0.55 -10.00
N ASP A 325 -6.26 0.15 -11.06
CA ASP A 325 -6.10 1.60 -11.06
C ASP A 325 -7.41 2.23 -11.52
N THR A 326 -8.09 2.98 -10.65
CA THR A 326 -9.38 3.60 -10.97
C THR A 326 -9.23 4.93 -11.73
N ALA A 327 -8.06 5.54 -11.72
CA ALA A 327 -7.76 6.73 -12.52
C ALA A 327 -7.56 6.38 -13.99
N ASN A 328 -6.78 5.34 -14.21
CA ASN A 328 -6.54 4.74 -15.52
C ASN A 328 -7.13 3.34 -15.43
N PRO A 329 -8.16 2.96 -16.17
CA PRO A 329 -8.86 1.68 -15.99
C PRO A 329 -7.97 0.48 -16.36
N ASP A 330 -6.83 0.38 -15.68
CA ASP A 330 -5.79 -0.64 -15.88
C ASP A 330 -5.86 -1.68 -14.76
N VAL A 331 -5.53 -2.92 -15.09
CA VAL A 331 -5.26 -3.98 -14.11
C VAL A 331 -3.79 -3.86 -13.68
N LEU A 332 -3.56 -3.84 -12.37
CA LEU A 332 -2.23 -3.60 -11.78
C LEU A 332 -1.34 -4.86 -11.70
N GLY A 333 -1.67 -5.90 -12.42
CA GLY A 333 -0.94 -7.16 -12.48
C GLY A 333 -1.83 -8.35 -12.14
N PRO A 334 -1.27 -9.55 -11.98
CA PRO A 334 -2.03 -10.77 -11.69
C PRO A 334 -2.83 -10.66 -10.39
N ASP A 335 -3.99 -11.31 -10.36
CA ASP A 335 -4.82 -11.40 -9.16
C ASP A 335 -4.07 -12.12 -8.03
N TRP A 336 -4.29 -11.67 -6.81
CA TRP A 336 -3.96 -12.51 -5.66
C TRP A 336 -5.06 -13.56 -5.49
N VAL A 337 -4.63 -14.81 -5.35
CA VAL A 337 -5.53 -15.96 -5.19
C VAL A 337 -5.23 -16.64 -3.87
N VAL A 338 -6.15 -16.55 -2.93
CA VAL A 338 -6.11 -17.18 -1.61
C VAL A 338 -6.93 -18.47 -1.67
N PRO A 339 -6.31 -19.64 -1.61
CA PRO A 339 -7.05 -20.91 -1.53
C PRO A 339 -7.89 -20.97 -0.25
N LEU A 340 -9.04 -21.64 -0.33
CA LEU A 340 -9.85 -21.97 0.84
C LEU A 340 -9.68 -23.44 1.21
N PHE A 341 -9.55 -23.69 2.50
CA PHE A 341 -9.42 -25.01 3.10
C PHE A 341 -10.67 -25.35 3.92
N ALA A 342 -10.68 -26.54 4.54
CA ALA A 342 -11.78 -26.98 5.38
C ALA A 342 -12.16 -25.92 6.45
N GLY A 343 -13.45 -25.75 6.67
CA GLY A 343 -13.95 -24.72 7.60
C GLY A 343 -13.84 -23.28 7.09
N GLY A 344 -13.52 -23.09 5.80
CA GLY A 344 -13.34 -21.76 5.20
C GLY A 344 -12.01 -21.11 5.57
N ALA A 345 -11.04 -21.88 6.08
CA ALA A 345 -9.72 -21.37 6.41
C ALA A 345 -9.01 -20.82 5.16
N THR A 346 -8.35 -19.68 5.32
CA THR A 346 -7.58 -18.98 4.27
C THR A 346 -6.09 -19.30 4.33
N VAL A 347 -5.68 -19.97 5.39
CA VAL A 347 -4.31 -20.46 5.58
C VAL A 347 -4.33 -21.98 5.69
N PRO A 348 -3.31 -22.69 5.18
CA PRO A 348 -3.29 -24.14 5.19
C PRO A 348 -3.17 -24.66 6.64
N PRO A 349 -3.77 -25.83 6.96
CA PRO A 349 -3.68 -26.44 8.29
C PRO A 349 -2.27 -26.91 8.64
N SER A 350 -1.42 -27.06 7.63
CA SER A 350 0.00 -27.41 7.78
C SER A 350 0.79 -26.90 6.58
N GLY A 351 2.09 -26.70 6.77
CA GLY A 351 2.99 -26.15 5.75
C GLY A 351 2.98 -24.65 5.69
N THR A 352 3.74 -24.10 4.74
CA THR A 352 3.92 -22.66 4.57
C THR A 352 2.75 -22.06 3.79
N PRO A 353 2.10 -21.00 4.28
CA PRO A 353 1.06 -20.29 3.53
C PRO A 353 1.59 -19.70 2.22
N LYS A 354 0.71 -19.56 1.23
CA LYS A 354 1.06 -19.02 -0.10
C LYS A 354 1.66 -17.63 -0.06
N TYR A 355 1.20 -16.79 0.87
CA TYR A 355 1.64 -15.39 1.00
C TYR A 355 2.54 -15.17 2.22
N ASP A 356 3.26 -16.21 2.66
CA ASP A 356 4.34 -16.07 3.64
C ASP A 356 5.51 -15.27 3.04
N PHE A 357 5.95 -14.23 3.73
CA PHE A 357 6.96 -13.31 3.21
C PHE A 357 8.35 -13.95 3.08
N ALA A 358 8.76 -14.77 4.04
CA ALA A 358 10.06 -15.40 4.00
C ALA A 358 10.17 -16.38 2.83
N ALA A 359 9.12 -17.19 2.62
CA ALA A 359 9.05 -18.13 1.51
C ALA A 359 9.00 -17.40 0.16
N ARG A 360 8.21 -16.33 0.04
CA ARG A 360 8.12 -15.55 -1.19
C ARG A 360 9.40 -14.80 -1.51
N LYS A 361 10.06 -14.22 -0.52
CA LYS A 361 11.38 -13.61 -0.67
C LYS A 361 12.40 -14.62 -1.18
N ALA A 362 12.44 -15.82 -0.57
CA ALA A 362 13.36 -16.87 -0.98
C ALA A 362 13.08 -17.42 -2.40
N ALA A 363 11.81 -17.43 -2.82
CA ALA A 363 11.40 -17.88 -4.15
C ALA A 363 11.51 -16.79 -5.23
N SER A 364 11.60 -15.51 -4.84
CA SER A 364 11.67 -14.40 -5.78
C SER A 364 13.00 -14.41 -6.53
N LYS A 365 12.92 -14.15 -7.83
CA LYS A 365 14.10 -13.98 -8.68
C LYS A 365 14.42 -12.50 -8.80
N PRO A 366 15.67 -12.08 -8.54
CA PRO A 366 16.06 -10.69 -8.66
C PRO A 366 15.75 -10.10 -10.04
N PRO A 367 15.47 -8.79 -10.14
CA PRO A 367 15.26 -8.14 -11.43
C PRO A 367 16.53 -8.09 -12.25
N VAL A 368 16.39 -8.22 -13.58
CA VAL A 368 17.51 -8.30 -14.51
C VAL A 368 17.33 -7.26 -15.62
N PHE A 369 18.34 -6.45 -15.87
CA PHE A 369 18.36 -5.56 -17.02
C PHE A 369 18.37 -6.35 -18.34
N ALA A 370 17.75 -5.80 -19.39
CA ALA A 370 17.90 -6.33 -20.73
C ALA A 370 19.39 -6.34 -21.16
N ALA A 371 19.80 -7.31 -21.95
CA ALA A 371 21.21 -7.49 -22.34
C ALA A 371 21.83 -6.27 -23.02
N ASN A 372 21.04 -5.42 -23.69
CA ASN A 372 21.47 -4.19 -24.33
C ASN A 372 21.26 -2.94 -23.50
N ALA A 373 20.85 -3.07 -22.22
CA ALA A 373 20.65 -1.94 -21.31
C ALA A 373 21.95 -1.17 -21.11
N LYS A 374 21.83 0.15 -21.11
CA LYS A 374 22.97 1.06 -20.94
C LYS A 374 22.66 2.10 -19.88
N VAL A 375 23.69 2.51 -19.17
CA VAL A 375 23.68 3.70 -18.31
C VAL A 375 24.30 4.84 -19.09
N SER A 376 23.55 5.91 -19.28
CA SER A 376 24.04 7.17 -19.88
C SER A 376 24.21 8.23 -18.79
N VAL A 377 25.17 9.12 -19.01
CA VAL A 377 25.48 10.21 -18.06
C VAL A 377 25.55 11.50 -18.86
N ALA A 378 24.85 12.51 -18.39
CA ALA A 378 24.86 13.86 -18.95
C ALA A 378 25.13 14.89 -17.87
N TYR A 379 25.86 15.95 -18.21
CA TYR A 379 25.99 17.11 -17.36
C TYR A 379 24.78 18.04 -17.54
N VAL A 380 24.17 18.45 -16.46
CA VAL A 380 23.05 19.41 -16.44
C VAL A 380 23.49 20.61 -15.62
N LYS A 381 23.72 21.75 -16.30
CA LYS A 381 24.23 22.96 -15.65
C LYS A 381 23.25 23.53 -14.62
N ASP A 382 21.99 23.58 -14.98
CA ASP A 382 20.92 24.21 -14.20
C ASP A 382 19.91 23.13 -13.74
N GLY A 383 20.40 22.13 -13.03
CA GLY A 383 19.56 21.09 -12.44
C GLY A 383 18.93 21.53 -11.12
N HIS A 384 17.78 20.94 -10.78
CA HIS A 384 17.09 21.24 -9.54
C HIS A 384 17.21 20.07 -8.56
N HIS A 385 17.39 20.34 -7.27
CA HIS A 385 17.27 19.35 -6.23
C HIS A 385 15.79 19.06 -5.91
N ARG A 386 15.50 17.80 -5.56
CA ARG A 386 14.26 17.51 -4.89
C ARG A 386 14.38 17.88 -3.42
N LYS A 387 13.39 18.58 -2.87
CA LYS A 387 13.33 18.83 -1.43
C LYS A 387 13.25 17.52 -0.67
N VAL A 388 14.23 17.30 0.19
CA VAL A 388 14.17 16.22 1.18
C VAL A 388 13.17 16.65 2.24
N GLY A 389 12.03 16.03 2.28
CA GLY A 389 11.02 16.36 3.29
C GLY A 389 9.67 15.80 2.91
N HIS A 390 8.90 15.58 3.92
CA HIS A 390 7.57 15.03 4.00
C HIS A 390 6.71 15.13 2.72
N PRO A 391 5.72 14.29 2.61
CA PRO A 391 5.27 13.58 1.43
C PRO A 391 5.13 14.48 0.20
N GLY A 392 5.65 14.01 -0.92
CA GLY A 392 5.62 14.72 -2.18
C GLY A 392 6.88 15.54 -2.40
N CYS A 393 8.06 14.89 -2.49
CA CYS A 393 9.30 15.54 -2.85
C CYS A 393 9.18 16.38 -4.14
N ALA A 394 8.60 17.58 -4.01
CA ALA A 394 8.58 18.53 -5.10
C ALA A 394 10.01 18.95 -5.44
N LEU A 395 10.29 19.21 -6.71
CA LEU A 395 11.53 19.86 -7.11
C LEU A 395 11.61 21.23 -6.44
N ASP A 396 12.73 21.54 -5.81
CA ASP A 396 13.02 22.90 -5.41
C ASP A 396 13.43 23.69 -6.65
N LEU A 397 12.51 24.50 -7.13
CA LEU A 397 12.75 25.35 -8.30
C LEU A 397 13.43 26.68 -7.93
N SER A 398 13.65 26.94 -6.64
CA SER A 398 14.27 28.20 -6.20
C SER A 398 15.76 28.26 -6.43
N GLU A 399 16.43 27.10 -6.49
CA GLU A 399 17.88 27.03 -6.69
C GLU A 399 18.22 26.04 -7.80
N THR A 400 19.24 26.36 -8.59
CA THR A 400 19.82 25.50 -9.61
C THR A 400 21.23 25.08 -9.23
N HIS A 401 21.58 23.85 -9.52
CA HIS A 401 22.90 23.30 -9.23
C HIS A 401 23.40 22.48 -10.42
N PRO A 402 24.70 22.52 -10.73
CA PRO A 402 25.30 21.59 -11.66
C PRO A 402 25.12 20.14 -11.19
N GLN A 403 24.67 19.27 -12.08
CA GLN A 403 24.37 17.87 -11.77
C GLN A 403 24.89 16.92 -12.85
N PHE A 404 25.21 15.69 -12.45
CA PHE A 404 25.34 14.57 -13.38
C PHE A 404 23.98 13.82 -13.37
N ARG A 405 23.28 13.84 -14.50
CA ARG A 405 22.06 13.07 -14.70
C ARG A 405 22.42 11.69 -15.22
N VAL A 406 22.13 10.68 -14.41
CA VAL A 406 22.28 9.29 -14.74
C VAL A 406 20.94 8.76 -15.24
N THR A 407 20.92 8.18 -16.45
CA THR A 407 19.70 7.68 -17.08
C THR A 407 19.89 6.22 -17.49
N PHE A 408 18.90 5.39 -17.20
CA PHE A 408 18.90 3.96 -17.48
C PHE A 408 17.46 3.44 -17.73
N PRO A 409 17.29 2.29 -18.41
CA PRO A 409 15.95 1.77 -18.70
C PRO A 409 15.27 1.24 -17.42
N PRO A 410 13.92 1.28 -17.35
CA PRO A 410 13.17 0.58 -16.33
C PRO A 410 13.29 -0.94 -16.53
N ILE A 411 12.92 -1.70 -15.50
CA ILE A 411 12.86 -3.17 -15.58
C ILE A 411 11.43 -3.64 -15.39
N THR A 412 10.91 -4.31 -16.38
CA THR A 412 9.56 -4.87 -16.41
C THR A 412 9.58 -6.40 -16.57
N THR A 413 8.47 -7.07 -16.30
CA THR A 413 8.37 -8.53 -16.48
C THR A 413 8.44 -8.99 -17.93
N LYS A 414 8.39 -8.07 -18.90
CA LYS A 414 8.63 -8.38 -20.32
C LYS A 414 10.05 -8.87 -20.60
N THR A 415 11.03 -8.41 -19.81
CA THR A 415 12.44 -8.73 -20.00
C THR A 415 13.14 -9.30 -18.77
N SER A 416 12.42 -9.36 -17.64
CA SER A 416 12.94 -9.80 -16.34
C SER A 416 11.92 -10.72 -15.65
N PRO A 417 12.36 -11.64 -14.78
CA PRO A 417 11.43 -12.45 -13.99
C PRO A 417 10.58 -11.62 -13.01
N THR A 418 11.08 -10.45 -12.59
CA THR A 418 10.37 -9.50 -11.69
C THR A 418 10.59 -8.07 -12.14
N ARG A 419 9.63 -7.18 -11.81
CA ARG A 419 9.81 -5.74 -11.93
C ARG A 419 10.84 -5.25 -10.91
N ALA A 420 11.58 -4.19 -11.26
CA ALA A 420 12.35 -3.48 -10.24
C ALA A 420 11.42 -2.62 -9.38
N PHE A 421 11.59 -2.73 -8.07
CA PHE A 421 10.97 -1.84 -7.09
C PHE A 421 11.75 -0.53 -6.99
N ASP A 422 13.07 -0.64 -6.83
CA ASP A 422 13.97 0.50 -6.77
C ASP A 422 15.37 0.16 -7.33
N PHE A 423 16.22 1.18 -7.39
CA PHE A 423 17.56 1.07 -7.90
C PHE A 423 18.53 1.75 -6.92
N ARG A 424 19.62 1.07 -6.60
CA ARG A 424 20.79 1.69 -5.97
C ARG A 424 21.71 2.21 -7.05
N VAL A 425 21.95 3.51 -7.07
CA VAL A 425 22.84 4.17 -8.03
C VAL A 425 24.06 4.68 -7.27
N VAL A 426 25.24 4.16 -7.63
CA VAL A 426 26.51 4.46 -6.96
C VAL A 426 27.39 5.23 -7.91
N CYS A 427 27.88 6.39 -7.49
CA CYS A 427 29.00 7.06 -8.15
C CYS A 427 30.30 6.47 -7.62
N GLU A 428 31.04 5.77 -8.46
CA GLU A 428 32.37 5.28 -8.17
C GLU A 428 33.42 6.24 -8.74
N HIS A 429 34.49 6.39 -8.01
CA HIS A 429 35.64 7.22 -8.36
C HIS A 429 36.88 6.35 -8.45
N ARG A 430 37.68 6.55 -9.50
CA ARG A 430 38.93 5.84 -9.73
C ARG A 430 40.14 6.77 -9.62
N THR A 431 41.07 6.42 -8.73
CA THR A 431 42.38 7.06 -8.60
C THR A 431 43.47 5.99 -8.81
N GLY A 432 44.14 6.03 -9.95
CA GLY A 432 45.07 4.97 -10.34
C GLY A 432 44.31 3.64 -10.54
N THR A 433 44.60 2.64 -9.70
CA THR A 433 43.98 1.32 -9.76
C THR A 433 42.93 1.10 -8.65
N ILE A 434 42.67 2.11 -7.85
CA ILE A 434 41.75 2.01 -6.67
C ILE A 434 40.41 2.62 -7.05
N ASP A 435 39.35 1.82 -6.90
CA ASP A 435 37.96 2.25 -7.05
C ASP A 435 37.34 2.46 -5.66
N THR A 436 36.73 3.61 -5.44
CA THR A 436 36.04 3.97 -4.19
C THR A 436 34.65 4.51 -4.48
N VAL A 437 33.74 4.30 -3.52
CA VAL A 437 32.40 4.92 -3.59
C VAL A 437 32.51 6.38 -3.19
N ALA A 438 32.17 7.27 -4.12
CA ALA A 438 32.13 8.70 -3.87
C ALA A 438 30.78 9.15 -3.28
N LYS A 439 29.68 8.64 -3.81
CA LYS A 439 28.31 8.94 -3.38
C LYS A 439 27.36 7.83 -3.84
N GLU A 440 26.28 7.64 -3.13
CA GLU A 440 25.20 6.75 -3.57
C GLU A 440 23.81 7.30 -3.28
N TYR A 441 22.85 6.88 -4.09
CA TYR A 441 21.43 7.17 -3.94
C TYR A 441 20.60 5.92 -4.16
N ARG A 442 19.38 5.93 -3.60
CA ARG A 442 18.32 4.98 -3.94
C ARG A 442 17.24 5.74 -4.72
N VAL A 443 16.79 5.16 -5.82
CA VAL A 443 15.76 5.74 -6.68
C VAL A 443 14.64 4.73 -6.83
N TYR A 444 13.43 5.09 -6.40
CA TYR A 444 12.25 4.28 -6.62
C TYR A 444 11.95 4.16 -8.12
N SER A 445 11.45 3.01 -8.57
CA SER A 445 10.97 2.89 -9.95
C SER A 445 9.72 3.77 -10.16
N PRO A 446 9.78 4.86 -10.95
CA PRO A 446 8.78 5.94 -10.89
C PRO A 446 7.35 5.51 -11.22
N LYS A 447 7.19 4.42 -11.96
CA LYS A 447 5.88 3.89 -12.37
C LYS A 447 5.53 2.55 -11.70
N PHE A 448 6.29 2.12 -10.68
CA PHE A 448 6.03 0.84 -10.01
C PHE A 448 4.62 0.74 -9.44
N CYS A 449 4.06 1.82 -8.91
CA CYS A 449 2.70 1.87 -8.39
C CYS A 449 1.59 1.91 -9.46
N MET A 450 1.95 1.85 -10.74
CA MET A 450 1.03 1.84 -11.88
C MET A 450 1.07 0.48 -12.58
N ALA A 451 0.12 0.27 -13.51
CA ALA A 451 0.17 -0.88 -14.41
C ALA A 451 1.50 -0.91 -15.15
N GLU A 452 2.08 -2.10 -15.30
CA GLU A 452 3.41 -2.27 -15.87
C GLU A 452 3.56 -1.72 -17.29
N CYS A 453 2.48 -1.70 -18.08
CA CYS A 453 2.45 -1.12 -19.41
C CYS A 453 2.72 0.41 -19.41
N ARG A 454 2.63 1.06 -18.25
CA ARG A 454 2.94 2.49 -18.05
C ARG A 454 4.43 2.75 -17.81
N GLU A 455 5.23 1.72 -17.59
CA GLU A 455 6.67 1.81 -17.35
C GLU A 455 7.44 1.89 -18.68
N THR A 456 7.28 3.00 -19.41
CA THR A 456 7.88 3.22 -20.72
C THR A 456 9.05 4.20 -20.71
N GLU A 457 9.11 5.05 -19.69
CA GLU A 457 10.10 6.11 -19.60
C GLU A 457 11.37 5.64 -18.88
N PRO A 458 12.55 6.12 -19.30
CA PRO A 458 13.78 5.87 -18.58
C PRO A 458 13.74 6.40 -17.15
N VAL A 459 14.42 5.71 -16.25
CA VAL A 459 14.66 6.14 -14.88
C VAL A 459 15.82 7.12 -14.84
N THR A 460 15.69 8.20 -14.09
CA THR A 460 16.77 9.19 -13.92
C THR A 460 17.15 9.35 -12.45
N CYS A 461 18.45 9.56 -12.21
CA CYS A 461 19.00 9.87 -10.90
C CYS A 461 20.01 11.01 -11.05
N ASP A 462 19.78 12.10 -10.36
CA ASP A 462 20.61 13.31 -10.48
C ASP A 462 21.56 13.41 -9.28
N PHE A 463 22.85 13.52 -9.57
CA PHE A 463 23.92 13.72 -8.59
C PHE A 463 24.42 15.15 -8.66
N ALA A 464 24.24 15.94 -7.60
CA ALA A 464 24.85 17.25 -7.53
C ALA A 464 26.38 17.13 -7.66
N VAL A 465 26.99 17.93 -8.50
CA VAL A 465 28.45 17.94 -8.64
C VAL A 465 29.14 18.20 -7.30
N SER A 466 28.55 19.08 -6.48
CA SER A 466 29.05 19.39 -5.14
C SER A 466 28.95 18.20 -4.16
N SER A 467 28.13 17.20 -4.42
CA SER A 467 28.04 16.00 -3.58
C SER A 467 29.15 14.98 -3.85
N ILE A 468 29.90 15.15 -4.93
CA ILE A 468 31.07 14.34 -5.24
C ILE A 468 32.28 14.99 -4.57
N PRO A 469 33.07 14.26 -3.76
CA PRO A 469 34.19 14.84 -3.07
C PRO A 469 35.17 15.57 -3.98
N ALA A 470 35.59 16.78 -3.60
CA ALA A 470 36.46 17.63 -4.41
C ALA A 470 37.86 17.02 -4.74
N ASN A 471 38.26 16.00 -3.98
CA ASN A 471 39.49 15.25 -4.23
C ASN A 471 39.33 14.14 -5.29
N CYS A 472 38.12 13.93 -5.82
CA CYS A 472 37.86 13.04 -6.94
C CYS A 472 38.39 13.63 -8.25
N LYS A 473 39.72 13.68 -8.41
CA LYS A 473 40.40 14.21 -9.62
C LYS A 473 40.53 13.20 -10.76
N GLY A 474 40.09 11.96 -10.58
CA GLY A 474 40.19 10.89 -11.56
C GLY A 474 38.94 10.71 -12.39
N GLN A 475 38.75 9.50 -12.90
CA GLN A 475 37.55 9.12 -13.60
C GLN A 475 36.43 8.73 -12.65
N ILE A 476 35.20 9.01 -13.05
CA ILE A 476 33.99 8.54 -12.36
C ILE A 476 33.17 7.62 -13.27
N ARG A 477 32.40 6.72 -12.68
CA ARG A 477 31.34 5.97 -13.35
C ARG A 477 30.15 5.81 -12.42
N PHE A 478 29.01 5.46 -13.00
CA PHE A 478 27.79 5.21 -12.24
C PHE A 478 27.39 3.76 -12.41
N VAL A 479 27.20 3.07 -11.27
CA VAL A 479 26.79 1.66 -11.20
C VAL A 479 25.37 1.61 -10.70
N VAL A 480 24.50 0.95 -11.45
CA VAL A 480 23.05 0.84 -11.14
C VAL A 480 22.72 -0.60 -10.81
N THR A 481 22.30 -0.85 -9.58
CA THR A 481 21.87 -2.16 -9.10
C THR A 481 20.36 -2.13 -8.89
N PRO A 482 19.57 -2.97 -9.57
CA PRO A 482 18.14 -3.04 -9.39
C PRO A 482 17.78 -3.93 -8.19
N TYR A 483 16.65 -3.66 -7.54
CA TYR A 483 16.12 -4.47 -6.44
C TYR A 483 14.64 -4.76 -6.69
N ASP A 484 14.20 -5.96 -6.31
CA ASP A 484 12.78 -6.29 -6.24
C ASP A 484 12.11 -5.75 -4.97
N CYS A 485 10.79 -5.89 -4.85
CA CYS A 485 10.05 -5.46 -3.66
C CYS A 485 10.41 -6.26 -2.39
N TRP A 486 11.15 -7.36 -2.51
CA TRP A 486 11.67 -8.16 -1.39
C TRP A 486 13.06 -7.71 -0.94
N GLY A 487 13.68 -6.76 -1.64
CA GLY A 487 15.05 -6.31 -1.41
C GLY A 487 16.12 -7.23 -1.99
N ASN A 488 15.78 -8.16 -2.88
CA ASN A 488 16.77 -8.98 -3.58
C ASN A 488 17.42 -8.17 -4.69
N ALA A 489 18.76 -8.12 -4.68
CA ALA A 489 19.55 -7.37 -5.64
C ALA A 489 19.73 -8.16 -6.95
N GLY A 490 19.50 -7.51 -8.07
CA GLY A 490 19.84 -8.01 -9.40
C GLY A 490 21.28 -7.69 -9.81
N THR A 491 21.66 -8.16 -11.00
CA THR A 491 23.00 -7.88 -11.56
C THR A 491 23.10 -6.39 -11.95
N PRO A 492 24.12 -5.67 -11.48
CA PRO A 492 24.29 -4.26 -11.81
C PRO A 492 24.74 -4.05 -13.28
N ILE A 493 24.40 -2.88 -13.80
CA ILE A 493 24.99 -2.33 -15.04
C ILE A 493 25.74 -1.05 -14.70
N ALA A 494 26.71 -0.67 -15.54
CA ALA A 494 27.52 0.52 -15.28
C ALA A 494 27.69 1.38 -16.55
N SER A 495 27.87 2.68 -16.32
CA SER A 495 28.36 3.58 -17.39
C SER A 495 29.81 3.30 -17.73
N ALA A 496 30.28 3.84 -18.86
CA ALA A 496 31.71 3.97 -19.09
C ALA A 496 32.33 4.87 -18.00
N TRP A 497 33.65 4.69 -17.80
CA TRP A 497 34.45 5.64 -17.03
C TRP A 497 34.58 6.95 -17.78
N VAL A 498 34.30 8.05 -17.14
CA VAL A 498 34.36 9.40 -17.71
C VAL A 498 35.14 10.34 -16.80
N SER A 499 35.86 11.27 -17.39
CA SER A 499 36.44 12.38 -16.64
C SER A 499 35.34 13.40 -16.37
N PRO A 500 35.12 13.84 -15.10
CA PRO A 500 34.12 14.87 -14.79
C PRO A 500 34.27 16.14 -15.66
N GLU A 501 35.50 16.52 -15.98
CA GLU A 501 35.80 17.67 -16.82
C GLU A 501 35.32 17.53 -18.28
N LYS A 502 35.13 16.30 -18.78
CA LYS A 502 34.62 16.01 -20.12
C LYS A 502 33.09 15.97 -20.20
N LEU A 503 32.42 16.02 -19.09
CA LEU A 503 30.96 16.07 -19.02
C LEU A 503 30.43 17.50 -18.88
N ASN A 504 31.32 18.45 -18.56
CA ASN A 504 31.02 19.89 -18.42
C ASN A 504 30.93 20.61 -19.76
#